data_e13188e6d96c2b274f81899808a2ea08
#
_entry.id   e13188e6d96c2b274f81899808a2ea08
#
_cell.length_a   1.000
_cell.length_b   1.000
_cell.length_c   1.000
_cell.angle_alpha   90.00
_cell.angle_beta   90.00
_cell.angle_gamma   90.00
#
_symmetry.space_group_name_H-M   'P 1'
#
loop_
_entity.id
_entity.type
_entity.pdbx_description
1 polymer ?
#
loop_
_entity_poly.entity_id
_entity_poly.type
_entity_poly.pdbx_seq_one_letter_code
_entity_poly.pdbx_strand_id
1 'polypeptide(L)'
;MKKDKSLRWFATTKEATTKILNIIATTAGKTSIQLPDISVLFFIINKMDYDNKAKLPTQKEIGKQINLSPRRISMAITKLQKYSFIAKTSEAKTYYINPFYFYIGDYRDLHSKYETWKKLTSNTQQTNLQLNKKKNVNNLFTNNSTNTSSEIPFH
;
A
#
# COMPACT_ATOMS: atom_id res chain seq x y z
N MET A 1 -39.96 2.17 -11.61
CA MET A 1 -39.07 1.29 -10.78
C MET A 1 -37.87 2.12 -10.36
N LYS A 2 -37.73 2.40 -9.06
CA LYS A 2 -36.46 2.93 -8.52
C LYS A 2 -35.42 1.83 -8.66
N LYS A 3 -34.38 2.02 -9.49
CA LYS A 3 -33.23 1.12 -9.54
C LYS A 3 -32.59 1.11 -8.15
N ASP A 4 -32.65 -0.03 -7.53
CA ASP A 4 -31.99 -0.26 -6.23
C ASP A 4 -30.47 -0.08 -6.42
N LYS A 5 -29.96 1.08 -5.97
CA LYS A 5 -28.54 1.46 -6.09
C LYS A 5 -27.63 0.77 -5.05
N SER A 6 -28.17 -0.18 -4.28
CA SER A 6 -27.52 -0.67 -3.07
C SER A 6 -26.58 -1.86 -3.26
N LEU A 7 -26.70 -2.62 -4.35
CA LEU A 7 -25.83 -3.78 -4.59
C LEU A 7 -24.58 -3.38 -5.37
N ARG A 8 -23.55 -2.98 -4.64
CA ARG A 8 -22.20 -2.87 -5.20
C ARG A 8 -21.47 -4.18 -4.92
N TRP A 9 -21.02 -4.85 -5.97
CA TRP A 9 -20.23 -6.06 -5.87
C TRP A 9 -18.88 -5.83 -6.55
N PHE A 10 -17.88 -6.52 -6.09
CA PHE A 10 -16.56 -6.59 -6.71
C PHE A 10 -16.30 -8.01 -7.20
N ALA A 11 -15.45 -8.14 -8.21
CA ALA A 11 -15.02 -9.42 -8.75
C ALA A 11 -13.59 -9.74 -8.32
N THR A 12 -13.31 -11.04 -8.21
CA THR A 12 -11.97 -11.62 -8.01
C THR A 12 -11.84 -12.89 -8.83
N THR A 13 -10.62 -13.24 -9.24
CA THR A 13 -10.36 -14.48 -9.99
C THR A 13 -9.95 -15.62 -9.06
N LYS A 14 -10.04 -16.87 -9.54
CA LYS A 14 -9.53 -18.04 -8.80
C LYS A 14 -8.03 -17.92 -8.52
N GLU A 15 -7.27 -17.48 -9.52
CA GLU A 15 -5.82 -17.26 -9.41
C GLU A 15 -5.50 -16.23 -8.35
N ALA A 16 -6.24 -15.13 -8.33
CA ALA A 16 -6.10 -14.07 -7.32
C ALA A 16 -6.39 -14.61 -5.91
N THR A 17 -7.48 -15.35 -5.75
CA THR A 17 -7.84 -15.98 -4.47
C THR A 17 -6.77 -16.96 -3.99
N THR A 18 -6.27 -17.81 -4.88
CA THR A 18 -5.18 -18.76 -4.57
C THR A 18 -3.91 -18.01 -4.13
N LYS A 19 -3.56 -16.94 -4.84
CA LYS A 19 -2.38 -16.13 -4.51
C LYS A 19 -2.52 -15.42 -3.16
N ILE A 20 -3.71 -14.90 -2.84
CA ILE A 20 -4.00 -14.32 -1.53
C ILE A 20 -3.81 -15.37 -0.42
N LEU A 21 -4.39 -16.57 -0.59
CA LEU A 21 -4.26 -17.65 0.38
C LEU A 21 -2.79 -18.06 0.57
N ASN A 22 -2.02 -18.16 -0.50
CA ASN A 22 -0.59 -18.46 -0.42
C ASN A 22 0.18 -17.37 0.34
N ILE A 23 -0.08 -16.09 0.11
CA ILE A 23 0.54 -14.99 0.85
C ILE A 23 0.22 -15.11 2.35
N ILE A 24 -1.01 -15.43 2.71
CA ILE A 24 -1.43 -15.59 4.11
C ILE A 24 -0.75 -16.81 4.73
N ALA A 25 -0.70 -17.93 4.02
CA ALA A 25 -0.18 -19.22 4.53
C ALA A 25 1.36 -19.26 4.62
N THR A 26 2.06 -18.61 3.68
CA THR A 26 3.54 -18.73 3.57
C THR A 26 4.30 -17.66 4.33
N THR A 27 3.64 -16.55 4.72
CA THR A 27 4.30 -15.50 5.48
C THR A 27 4.22 -15.80 6.97
N ALA A 28 5.37 -16.08 7.61
CA ALA A 28 5.50 -16.27 9.05
C ALA A 28 6.06 -15.01 9.73
N GLY A 29 5.69 -14.78 10.99
CA GLY A 29 6.26 -13.73 11.84
C GLY A 29 5.66 -12.35 11.67
N LYS A 30 6.37 -11.32 12.15
CA LYS A 30 5.89 -9.91 12.21
C LYS A 30 5.59 -9.28 10.86
N THR A 31 6.16 -9.80 9.78
CA THR A 31 5.94 -9.31 8.42
C THR A 31 4.77 -9.98 7.72
N SER A 32 4.19 -11.03 8.30
CA SER A 32 3.07 -11.76 7.72
C SER A 32 1.80 -10.92 7.62
N ILE A 33 0.95 -11.25 6.64
CA ILE A 33 -0.42 -10.74 6.57
C ILE A 33 -1.24 -11.43 7.67
N GLN A 34 -1.83 -10.64 8.55
CA GLN A 34 -2.60 -11.10 9.69
C GLN A 34 -4.08 -10.71 9.54
N LEU A 35 -4.95 -11.28 10.36
CA LEU A 35 -6.39 -10.98 10.33
C LEU A 35 -6.71 -9.47 10.40
N PRO A 36 -6.07 -8.64 11.25
CA PRO A 36 -6.30 -7.20 11.22
C PRO A 36 -5.91 -6.53 9.89
N ASP A 37 -4.89 -7.03 9.20
CA ASP A 37 -4.48 -6.49 7.88
C ASP A 37 -5.54 -6.82 6.83
N ILE A 38 -6.13 -8.02 6.90
CA ILE A 38 -7.24 -8.45 6.06
C ILE A 38 -8.49 -7.61 6.33
N SER A 39 -8.79 -7.31 7.60
CA SER A 39 -9.92 -6.44 7.97
C SER A 39 -9.78 -5.05 7.35
N VAL A 40 -8.57 -4.48 7.37
CA VAL A 40 -8.28 -3.20 6.71
C VAL A 40 -8.40 -3.33 5.18
N LEU A 41 -7.93 -4.43 4.58
CA LEU A 41 -8.07 -4.68 3.14
C LEU A 41 -9.55 -4.69 2.72
N PHE A 42 -10.38 -5.45 3.41
CA PHE A 42 -11.81 -5.49 3.10
C PHE A 42 -12.52 -4.15 3.35
N PHE A 43 -12.10 -3.40 4.37
CA PHE A 43 -12.57 -2.03 4.56
C PHE A 43 -12.24 -1.14 3.34
N ILE A 44 -11.03 -1.22 2.81
CA ILE A 44 -10.59 -0.48 1.63
C ILE A 44 -11.40 -0.91 0.40
N ILE A 45 -11.57 -2.22 0.18
CA ILE A 45 -12.35 -2.76 -0.94
C ILE A 45 -13.81 -2.26 -0.88
N ASN A 46 -14.40 -2.21 0.31
CA ASN A 46 -15.76 -1.69 0.49
C ASN A 46 -15.91 -0.19 0.13
N LYS A 47 -14.82 0.56 0.13
CA LYS A 47 -14.76 1.97 -0.31
C LYS A 47 -14.36 2.13 -1.77
N MET A 48 -14.07 1.03 -2.46
CA MET A 48 -13.63 1.05 -3.86
C MET A 48 -14.72 1.58 -4.77
N ASP A 49 -14.35 2.51 -5.64
CA ASP A 49 -15.21 3.05 -6.69
C ASP A 49 -15.03 2.29 -8.02
N TYR A 50 -15.73 2.76 -9.05
CA TYR A 50 -15.69 2.15 -10.38
C TYR A 50 -14.30 2.22 -11.04
N ASP A 51 -13.47 3.18 -10.65
CA ASP A 51 -12.10 3.36 -11.13
C ASP A 51 -11.06 2.54 -10.34
N ASN A 52 -11.49 1.60 -9.51
CA ASN A 52 -10.65 0.85 -8.58
C ASN A 52 -9.91 1.74 -7.55
N LYS A 53 -10.41 2.92 -7.29
CA LYS A 53 -9.89 3.83 -6.26
C LYS A 53 -10.71 3.73 -4.99
N ALA A 54 -10.05 3.86 -3.85
CA ALA A 54 -10.70 3.96 -2.55
C ALA A 54 -10.19 5.21 -1.83
N LYS A 55 -11.07 6.18 -1.62
CA LYS A 55 -10.80 7.34 -0.76
C LYS A 55 -11.15 6.98 0.68
N LEU A 56 -10.16 7.00 1.55
CA LEU A 56 -10.30 6.57 2.93
C LEU A 56 -10.63 7.75 3.85
N PRO A 57 -11.48 7.53 4.86
CA PRO A 57 -11.62 8.46 5.97
C PRO A 57 -10.35 8.51 6.83
N THR A 58 -10.37 9.25 7.93
CA THR A 58 -9.23 9.28 8.85
C THR A 58 -9.02 7.90 9.51
N GLN A 59 -7.78 7.58 9.87
CA GLN A 59 -7.48 6.31 10.55
C GLN A 59 -8.26 6.15 11.86
N LYS A 60 -8.59 7.26 12.54
CA LYS A 60 -9.43 7.25 13.73
C LYS A 60 -10.86 6.80 13.41
N GLU A 61 -11.42 7.27 12.32
CA GLU A 61 -12.78 6.88 11.86
C GLU A 61 -12.81 5.44 11.39
N ILE A 62 -11.78 4.99 10.64
CA ILE A 62 -11.63 3.58 10.27
C ILE A 62 -11.59 2.72 11.54
N GLY A 63 -10.74 3.10 12.49
CA GLY A 63 -10.55 2.36 13.74
C GLY A 63 -11.84 2.17 14.55
N LYS A 64 -12.70 3.19 14.57
CA LYS A 64 -14.02 3.06 15.21
C LYS A 64 -14.92 2.03 14.54
N GLN A 65 -14.83 1.87 13.21
CA GLN A 65 -15.69 0.95 12.45
C GLN A 65 -15.22 -0.50 12.52
N ILE A 66 -13.91 -0.74 12.58
CA ILE A 66 -13.35 -2.10 12.57
C ILE A 66 -12.60 -2.48 13.86
N ASN A 67 -12.75 -1.68 14.91
CA ASN A 67 -12.16 -1.89 16.23
C ASN A 67 -10.63 -2.09 16.21
N LEU A 68 -9.93 -1.20 15.50
CA LEU A 68 -8.47 -1.20 15.42
C LEU A 68 -7.89 0.17 15.79
N SER A 69 -6.71 0.20 16.42
CA SER A 69 -6.02 1.46 16.69
C SER A 69 -5.52 2.13 15.40
N PRO A 70 -5.42 3.47 15.34
CA PRO A 70 -4.89 4.18 14.18
C PRO A 70 -3.49 3.70 13.76
N ARG A 71 -2.63 3.40 14.75
CA ARG A 71 -1.29 2.83 14.50
C ARG A 71 -1.37 1.48 13.81
N ARG A 72 -2.29 0.59 14.23
CA ARG A 72 -2.46 -0.73 13.62
C ARG A 72 -2.96 -0.61 12.19
N ILE A 73 -3.86 0.33 11.91
CA ILE A 73 -4.36 0.62 10.55
C ILE A 73 -3.22 1.12 9.66
N SER A 74 -2.38 2.05 10.15
CA SER A 74 -1.22 2.54 9.41
C SER A 74 -0.25 1.40 9.04
N MET A 75 0.04 0.52 9.98
CA MET A 75 0.88 -0.67 9.75
C MET A 75 0.26 -1.61 8.72
N ALA A 76 -1.03 -1.85 8.78
CA ALA A 76 -1.76 -2.68 7.82
C ALA A 76 -1.68 -2.09 6.41
N ILE A 77 -1.94 -0.79 6.24
CA ILE A 77 -1.83 -0.09 4.95
C ILE A 77 -0.42 -0.25 4.37
N THR A 78 0.62 -0.08 5.18
CA THR A 78 2.02 -0.27 4.75
C THR A 78 2.28 -1.70 4.28
N LYS A 79 1.78 -2.70 5.01
CA LYS A 79 1.89 -4.11 4.59
C LYS A 79 1.13 -4.39 3.30
N LEU A 80 -0.09 -3.90 3.17
CA LEU A 80 -0.90 -4.08 1.97
C LEU A 80 -0.25 -3.47 0.73
N GLN A 81 0.46 -2.35 0.87
CA GLN A 81 1.27 -1.77 -0.19
C GLN A 81 2.48 -2.66 -0.52
N LYS A 82 3.19 -3.15 0.51
CA LYS A 82 4.35 -4.05 0.35
C LYS A 82 3.98 -5.33 -0.43
N TYR A 83 2.81 -5.89 -0.16
CA TYR A 83 2.32 -7.09 -0.85
C TYR A 83 1.54 -6.79 -2.14
N SER A 84 1.59 -5.54 -2.60
CA SER A 84 0.98 -5.11 -3.87
C SER A 84 -0.54 -5.31 -3.95
N PHE A 85 -1.25 -5.24 -2.82
CA PHE A 85 -2.71 -5.22 -2.82
C PHE A 85 -3.25 -3.84 -3.18
N ILE A 86 -2.58 -2.80 -2.72
CA ILE A 86 -2.95 -1.41 -2.95
C ILE A 86 -1.72 -0.57 -3.31
N ALA A 87 -1.92 0.51 -4.04
CA ALA A 87 -0.90 1.52 -4.32
C ALA A 87 -1.42 2.91 -3.95
N LYS A 88 -0.56 3.76 -3.40
CA LYS A 88 -0.90 5.14 -3.10
C LYS A 88 -1.06 5.92 -4.40
N THR A 89 -2.09 6.76 -4.50
CA THR A 89 -2.28 7.69 -5.62
C THR A 89 -1.69 9.07 -5.29
N SER A 90 -1.70 9.99 -6.25
CA SER A 90 -1.37 11.41 -6.02
C SER A 90 -2.42 12.13 -5.18
N GLU A 91 -3.64 11.60 -5.11
CA GLU A 91 -4.72 12.15 -4.31
C GLU A 91 -4.55 11.81 -2.82
N ALA A 92 -4.82 12.78 -1.94
CA ALA A 92 -4.71 12.58 -0.51
C ALA A 92 -5.66 11.47 -0.01
N LYS A 93 -5.15 10.57 0.82
CA LYS A 93 -5.89 9.44 1.42
C LYS A 93 -6.58 8.51 0.40
N THR A 94 -6.14 8.54 -0.86
CA THR A 94 -6.71 7.73 -1.93
C THR A 94 -5.73 6.64 -2.34
N TYR A 95 -6.22 5.43 -2.41
CA TYR A 95 -5.46 4.25 -2.81
C TYR A 95 -6.10 3.60 -4.03
N TYR A 96 -5.28 3.09 -4.91
CA TYR A 96 -5.68 2.28 -6.05
C TYR A 96 -5.58 0.81 -5.66
N ILE A 97 -6.65 0.06 -5.82
CA ILE A 97 -6.68 -1.37 -5.54
C ILE A 97 -6.14 -2.13 -6.75
N ASN A 98 -5.26 -3.09 -6.52
CA ASN A 98 -4.70 -3.90 -7.59
C ASN A 98 -5.79 -4.69 -8.30
N PRO A 99 -6.06 -4.42 -9.59
CA PRO A 99 -7.14 -5.04 -10.34
C PRO A 99 -6.92 -6.54 -10.59
N PHE A 100 -5.69 -7.06 -10.37
CA PHE A 100 -5.43 -8.49 -10.37
C PHE A 100 -6.19 -9.20 -9.25
N TYR A 101 -6.31 -8.58 -8.07
CA TYR A 101 -6.98 -9.17 -6.93
C TYR A 101 -8.46 -8.83 -6.87
N PHE A 102 -8.81 -7.55 -7.06
CA PHE A 102 -10.18 -7.06 -6.93
C PHE A 102 -10.46 -5.97 -7.93
N TYR A 103 -11.60 -6.04 -8.60
CA TYR A 103 -12.04 -4.99 -9.51
C TYR A 103 -13.56 -4.80 -9.49
N ILE A 104 -14.00 -3.61 -9.86
CA ILE A 104 -15.40 -3.27 -10.10
C ILE A 104 -15.53 -2.89 -11.58
N GLY A 105 -16.64 -3.29 -12.20
CA GLY A 105 -16.95 -2.94 -13.57
C GLY A 105 -16.86 -4.07 -14.56
N ASP A 106 -16.85 -3.74 -15.85
CA ASP A 106 -16.82 -4.70 -16.94
C ASP A 106 -15.40 -5.27 -17.11
N TYR A 107 -15.32 -6.54 -17.50
CA TYR A 107 -14.06 -7.20 -17.85
C TYR A 107 -13.29 -6.45 -18.95
N ARG A 108 -14.00 -5.76 -19.84
CA ARG A 108 -13.39 -4.93 -20.89
C ARG A 108 -12.54 -3.78 -20.35
N ASP A 109 -12.89 -3.27 -19.18
CA ASP A 109 -12.17 -2.17 -18.52
C ASP A 109 -10.93 -2.66 -17.76
N LEU A 110 -10.81 -3.97 -17.56
CA LEU A 110 -9.75 -4.56 -16.74
C LEU A 110 -8.36 -4.24 -17.28
N HIS A 111 -8.18 -4.24 -18.59
CA HIS A 111 -6.88 -3.91 -19.21
C HIS A 111 -6.45 -2.47 -18.89
N SER A 112 -7.33 -1.50 -19.01
CA SER A 112 -7.02 -0.09 -18.70
C SER A 112 -6.69 0.11 -17.21
N LYS A 113 -7.35 -0.65 -16.33
CA LYS A 113 -7.06 -0.66 -14.90
C LYS A 113 -5.68 -1.24 -14.59
N TYR A 114 -5.26 -2.29 -15.31
CA TYR A 114 -3.91 -2.83 -15.22
C TYR A 114 -2.84 -1.84 -15.66
N GLU A 115 -3.05 -1.12 -16.74
CA GLU A 115 -2.10 -0.11 -17.20
C GLU A 115 -1.97 1.04 -16.19
N THR A 116 -3.07 1.45 -15.58
CA THR A 116 -3.05 2.43 -14.48
C THR A 116 -2.26 1.91 -13.26
N TRP A 117 -2.46 0.65 -12.89
CA TRP A 117 -1.72 0.00 -11.80
C TRP A 117 -0.21 -0.03 -12.07
N LYS A 118 0.20 -0.44 -13.26
CA LYS A 118 1.61 -0.48 -13.66
C LYS A 118 2.27 0.90 -13.57
N LYS A 119 1.62 1.95 -14.06
CA LYS A 119 2.12 3.33 -13.98
C LYS A 119 2.33 3.79 -12.54
N LEU A 120 1.38 3.51 -11.66
CA LEU A 120 1.47 3.88 -10.24
C LEU A 120 2.62 3.16 -9.52
N THR A 121 2.77 1.87 -9.76
CA THR A 121 3.81 1.07 -9.10
C THR A 121 5.21 1.34 -9.65
N SER A 122 5.39 1.61 -10.95
CA SER A 122 6.67 2.00 -11.54
C SER A 122 7.17 3.33 -11.01
N ASN A 123 6.30 4.33 -10.89
CA ASN A 123 6.65 5.64 -10.33
C ASN A 123 7.08 5.54 -8.86
N THR A 124 6.43 4.68 -8.08
CA THR A 124 6.76 4.47 -6.67
C THR A 124 8.15 3.84 -6.52
N GLN A 125 8.53 2.91 -7.38
CA GLN A 125 9.86 2.29 -7.37
C GLN A 125 10.97 3.29 -7.71
N GLN A 126 10.77 4.12 -8.72
CA GLN A 126 11.74 5.17 -9.11
C GLN A 126 11.95 6.20 -7.99
N THR A 127 10.88 6.64 -7.33
CA THR A 127 10.96 7.58 -6.20
C THR A 127 11.74 6.98 -5.03
N ASN A 128 11.52 5.71 -4.70
CA ASN A 128 12.24 5.02 -3.63
C ASN A 128 13.72 4.83 -3.95
N LEU A 129 14.09 4.56 -5.20
CA LEU A 129 15.49 4.47 -5.63
C LEU A 129 16.21 5.82 -5.52
N GLN A 130 15.55 6.92 -5.88
CA GLN A 130 16.11 8.27 -5.77
C GLN A 130 16.29 8.70 -4.31
N LEU A 131 15.32 8.38 -3.44
CA LEU A 131 15.42 8.68 -2.00
C LEU A 131 16.54 7.89 -1.33
N ASN A 132 16.75 6.64 -1.70
CA ASN A 132 17.84 5.81 -1.18
C ASN A 132 19.21 6.32 -1.66
N LYS A 133 19.34 6.78 -2.91
CA LYS A 133 20.55 7.42 -3.42
C LYS A 133 20.89 8.70 -2.64
N LYS A 134 19.88 9.57 -2.37
CA LYS A 134 20.10 10.81 -1.58
C LYS A 134 20.50 10.50 -0.13
N LYS A 135 19.93 9.48 0.52
CA LYS A 135 20.32 9.07 1.88
C LYS A 135 21.76 8.56 1.94
N ASN A 136 22.19 7.78 0.95
CA ASN A 136 23.56 7.26 0.89
C ASN A 136 24.57 8.38 0.66
N VAL A 137 24.28 9.36 -0.16
CA VAL A 137 25.15 10.52 -0.39
C VAL A 137 25.29 11.35 0.90
N ASN A 138 24.20 11.63 1.60
CA ASN A 138 24.23 12.39 2.85
C ASN A 138 25.04 11.67 3.95
N ASN A 139 24.96 10.34 4.05
CA ASN A 139 25.75 9.56 5.01
C ASN A 139 27.25 9.56 4.69
N LEU A 140 27.64 9.69 3.42
CA LEU A 140 29.05 9.83 3.04
C LEU A 140 29.64 11.19 3.46
N PHE A 141 28.86 12.27 3.42
CA PHE A 141 29.30 13.62 3.82
C PHE A 141 29.35 13.78 5.35
N THR A 142 28.51 13.10 6.12
CA THR A 142 28.52 13.18 7.59
C THR A 142 29.66 12.40 8.22
N ASN A 143 30.15 11.34 7.60
CA ASN A 143 31.28 10.54 8.12
C ASN A 143 32.66 11.16 7.86
N ASN A 144 32.77 12.14 6.98
CA ASN A 144 34.05 12.83 6.70
C ASN A 144 34.30 14.04 7.58
N SER A 145 33.35 14.44 8.43
CA SER A 145 33.48 15.64 9.29
C SER A 145 34.00 15.35 10.71
N THR A 146 34.31 14.09 11.06
CA THR A 146 34.71 13.71 12.42
C THR A 146 36.16 13.24 12.57
N ASN A 147 37.00 13.36 11.55
CA ASN A 147 38.41 12.94 11.61
C ASN A 147 39.38 14.11 11.36
N THR A 148 39.26 15.21 12.10
CA THR A 148 40.35 16.20 12.22
C THR A 148 40.32 16.80 13.63
N SER A 149 40.90 16.08 14.57
CA SER A 149 41.47 16.68 15.79
C SER A 149 42.82 16.05 15.99
N SER A 150 43.82 16.73 15.47
CA SER A 150 45.24 16.44 15.55
C SER A 150 45.74 16.62 16.97
N GLU A 151 46.49 15.63 17.44
CA GLU A 151 47.40 15.72 18.55
C GLU A 151 48.49 16.74 18.27
N ILE A 152 48.72 17.64 19.20
CA ILE A 152 49.92 18.47 19.27
C ILE A 152 50.74 17.93 20.43
N PRO A 153 51.98 17.42 20.22
CA PRO A 153 52.85 17.05 21.33
C PRO A 153 53.58 18.30 21.85
N PHE A 154 53.49 18.54 23.16
CA PHE A 154 54.38 19.48 23.86
C PHE A 154 55.63 18.73 24.32
N HIS A 155 56.79 19.28 23.95
CA HIS A 155 58.06 19.12 24.65
C HIS A 155 58.20 20.19 25.72
#